data_6cbe4b10307b2468b7bd9861e7607c68
#
_entry.id   6cbe4b10307b2468b7bd9861e7607c68
#
_cell.length_a   1.000
_cell.length_b   1.000
_cell.length_c   1.000
_cell.angle_alpha   90.00
_cell.angle_beta   90.00
_cell.angle_gamma   90.00
#
_symmetry.space_group_name_H-M   'P 1'
#
loop_
_entity.id
_entity.type
_entity.pdbx_description
1 polymer ?
#
loop_
_entity_poly.entity_id
_entity_poly.type
_entity_poly.pdbx_seq_one_letter_code
_entity_poly.pdbx_strand_id
1 'polypeptide(L)'
;ATILTVTINAILDPLFIFTFKMGVQGSSLATILSQLCSCIWIVCFFFSRKSLFRFQASLLGLSPGRIFSILSLGFTPFIMTLTECAIQIVFNINLNRATGGNKDYTAALTVMLSALQLISLPLNGLGNGMQPFVSYNYGKADSARLKQGIKYVTIIAFIYAVCIWSVSMAFPVVYARLFSASEAVTQIVKCYTPMFLMG
;
A
#
# COMPACT_ATOMS: atom_id res chain seq x y z
N ALA A 1 -1.22 14.16 9.33
CA ALA A 1 -0.68 14.29 7.99
C ALA A 1 -1.51 13.49 6.99
N THR A 2 -1.66 12.16 7.13
CA THR A 2 -2.36 11.28 6.18
C THR A 2 -3.80 11.72 5.90
N ILE A 3 -4.59 12.03 6.92
CA ILE A 3 -5.96 12.52 6.76
C ILE A 3 -5.97 13.82 5.94
N LEU A 4 -5.05 14.73 6.22
CA LEU A 4 -4.91 15.99 5.49
C LEU A 4 -4.61 15.75 4.01
N THR A 5 -3.66 14.86 3.71
CA THR A 5 -3.32 14.48 2.32
C THR A 5 -4.53 13.93 1.58
N VAL A 6 -5.25 12.97 2.20
CA VAL A 6 -6.43 12.35 1.58
C VAL A 6 -7.54 13.37 1.36
N THR A 7 -7.80 14.23 2.33
CA THR A 7 -8.85 15.26 2.20
C THR A 7 -8.53 16.26 1.10
N ILE A 8 -7.29 16.76 1.05
CA ILE A 8 -6.87 17.71 0.01
C ILE A 8 -6.90 17.03 -1.36
N ASN A 9 -6.40 15.80 -1.48
CA ASN A 9 -6.42 15.06 -2.72
C ASN A 9 -7.86 14.83 -3.22
N ALA A 10 -8.77 14.39 -2.34
CA ALA A 10 -10.18 14.17 -2.67
C ALA A 10 -10.91 15.44 -3.15
N ILE A 11 -10.45 16.62 -2.74
CA ILE A 11 -11.00 17.90 -3.21
C ILE A 11 -10.34 18.34 -4.53
N LEU A 12 -9.01 18.20 -4.63
CA LEU A 12 -8.26 18.66 -5.79
C LEU A 12 -8.44 17.78 -7.03
N ASP A 13 -8.61 16.45 -6.85
CA ASP A 13 -8.82 15.52 -7.96
C ASP A 13 -10.03 15.90 -8.82
N PRO A 14 -11.26 16.03 -8.27
CA PRO A 14 -12.40 16.43 -9.09
C PRO A 14 -12.25 17.85 -9.65
N LEU A 15 -11.61 18.76 -8.92
CA LEU A 15 -11.39 20.11 -9.38
C LEU A 15 -10.51 20.15 -10.64
N PHE A 16 -9.39 19.43 -10.64
CA PHE A 16 -8.46 19.42 -11.78
C PHE A 16 -8.96 18.58 -12.94
N ILE A 17 -9.64 17.46 -12.65
CA ILE A 17 -10.15 16.58 -13.70
C ILE A 17 -11.35 17.22 -14.41
N PHE A 18 -12.36 17.70 -13.66
CA PHE A 18 -13.63 18.15 -14.24
C PHE A 18 -13.65 19.64 -14.54
N THR A 19 -13.16 20.51 -13.63
CA THR A 19 -13.21 21.97 -13.82
C THR A 19 -12.13 22.45 -14.75
N PHE A 20 -10.88 22.02 -14.55
CA PHE A 20 -9.76 22.40 -15.42
C PHE A 20 -9.58 21.48 -16.63
N LYS A 21 -10.35 20.38 -16.72
CA LYS A 21 -10.32 19.39 -17.83
C LYS A 21 -8.93 18.85 -18.13
N MET A 22 -8.07 18.77 -17.12
CA MET A 22 -6.68 18.29 -17.27
C MET A 22 -6.57 16.77 -17.35
N GLY A 23 -7.66 16.03 -17.15
CA GLY A 23 -7.66 14.56 -17.20
C GLY A 23 -6.63 13.93 -16.23
N VAL A 24 -5.85 12.96 -16.73
CA VAL A 24 -4.85 12.23 -15.92
C VAL A 24 -3.75 13.13 -15.36
N GLN A 25 -3.37 14.18 -16.09
CA GLN A 25 -2.36 15.15 -15.63
C GLN A 25 -2.88 15.93 -14.41
N GLY A 26 -4.18 16.23 -14.38
CA GLY A 26 -4.82 16.89 -13.23
C GLY A 26 -4.76 16.06 -11.96
N SER A 27 -5.05 14.74 -12.04
CA SER A 27 -4.95 13.84 -10.91
C SER A 27 -3.51 13.72 -10.38
N SER A 28 -2.52 13.66 -11.27
CA SER A 28 -1.11 13.65 -10.87
C SER A 28 -0.71 14.93 -10.13
N LEU A 29 -1.16 16.10 -10.62
CA LEU A 29 -0.94 17.38 -9.95
C LEU A 29 -1.62 17.47 -8.59
N ALA A 30 -2.86 17.00 -8.48
CA ALA A 30 -3.59 16.94 -7.20
C ALA A 30 -2.84 16.11 -6.16
N THR A 31 -2.30 14.96 -6.57
CA THR A 31 -1.49 14.09 -5.72
C THR A 31 -0.22 14.79 -5.23
N ILE A 32 0.53 15.44 -6.13
CA ILE A 32 1.75 16.16 -5.76
C ILE A 32 1.45 17.31 -4.80
N LEU A 33 0.42 18.12 -5.07
CA LEU A 33 0.05 19.23 -4.22
C LEU A 33 -0.44 18.79 -2.83
N SER A 34 -1.23 17.73 -2.74
CA SER A 34 -1.70 17.19 -1.47
C SER A 34 -0.55 16.65 -0.63
N GLN A 35 0.43 16.00 -1.24
CA GLN A 35 1.65 15.54 -0.57
C GLN A 35 2.54 16.69 -0.12
N LEU A 36 2.69 17.73 -0.94
CA LEU A 36 3.40 18.97 -0.59
C LEU A 36 2.79 19.66 0.63
N CYS A 37 1.47 19.84 0.64
CA CYS A 37 0.76 20.42 1.78
C CYS A 37 0.97 19.60 3.06
N SER A 38 0.93 18.27 2.95
CA SER A 38 1.19 17.39 4.08
C SER A 38 2.64 17.50 4.58
N CYS A 39 3.60 17.58 3.65
CA CYS A 39 5.01 17.76 3.99
C CYS A 39 5.23 19.07 4.74
N ILE A 40 4.68 20.18 4.23
CA ILE A 40 4.75 21.49 4.89
C ILE A 40 4.13 21.42 6.29
N TRP A 41 2.97 20.79 6.44
CA TRP A 41 2.33 20.60 7.73
C TRP A 41 3.20 19.84 8.73
N ILE A 42 3.83 18.75 8.29
CA ILE A 42 4.74 17.95 9.13
C ILE A 42 5.95 18.80 9.56
N VAL A 43 6.57 19.50 8.62
CA VAL A 43 7.71 20.37 8.90
C VAL A 43 7.33 21.47 9.91
N CYS A 44 6.22 22.16 9.68
CA CYS A 44 5.71 23.18 10.61
C CYS A 44 5.42 22.60 12.02
N PHE A 45 4.89 21.37 12.07
CA PHE A 45 4.65 20.70 13.35
C PHE A 45 5.95 20.43 14.10
N PHE A 46 7.02 19.98 13.43
CA PHE A 46 8.32 19.75 14.06
C PHE A 46 8.99 21.03 14.56
N PHE A 47 8.75 22.17 13.92
CA PHE A 47 9.22 23.47 14.40
C PHE A 47 8.32 24.06 15.49
N SER A 48 7.14 23.51 15.71
CA SER A 48 6.20 23.98 16.74
C SER A 48 6.69 23.61 18.15
N ARG A 49 6.36 24.44 19.12
CA ARG A 49 6.62 24.19 20.54
C ARG A 49 5.89 22.96 21.12
N LYS A 50 4.92 22.42 20.39
CA LYS A 50 4.13 21.25 20.80
C LYS A 50 4.81 19.91 20.46
N SER A 51 5.89 19.93 19.67
CA SER A 51 6.65 18.72 19.33
C SER A 51 7.54 18.30 20.51
N LEU A 52 7.46 17.02 20.85
CA LEU A 52 8.37 16.37 21.81
C LEU A 52 9.81 16.28 21.27
N PHE A 53 9.96 16.25 19.96
CA PHE A 53 11.24 16.20 19.27
C PHE A 53 11.55 17.59 18.70
N ARG A 54 12.60 18.23 19.19
CA ARG A 54 13.08 19.49 18.63
C ARG A 54 14.24 19.23 17.71
N PHE A 55 14.19 19.79 16.52
CA PHE A 55 15.34 19.85 15.64
C PHE A 55 16.42 20.71 16.28
N GLN A 56 17.48 20.08 16.79
CA GLN A 56 18.68 20.76 17.21
C GLN A 56 19.75 20.53 16.16
N ALA A 57 20.25 21.60 15.59
CA ALA A 57 21.31 21.52 14.57
C ALA A 57 22.57 20.80 15.08
N SER A 58 22.83 20.83 16.39
CA SER A 58 23.91 20.09 17.04
C SER A 58 23.77 18.55 17.00
N LEU A 59 22.54 18.04 16.79
CA LEU A 59 22.25 16.61 16.68
C LEU A 59 22.31 16.09 15.24
N LEU A 60 22.50 16.95 14.25
CA LEU A 60 22.70 16.60 12.84
C LEU A 60 24.07 15.99 12.53
N GLY A 61 24.84 15.62 13.55
CA GLY A 61 26.08 14.88 13.39
C GLY A 61 25.84 13.55 12.67
N LEU A 62 26.14 13.53 11.38
CA LEU A 62 26.07 12.34 10.53
C LEU A 62 27.14 11.36 10.98
N SER A 63 26.80 10.35 11.78
CA SER A 63 27.72 9.26 12.10
C SER A 63 27.55 8.15 11.05
N PRO A 64 28.63 7.76 10.33
CA PRO A 64 28.55 6.73 9.29
C PRO A 64 27.93 5.41 9.78
N GLY A 65 28.20 5.01 11.01
CA GLY A 65 27.66 3.79 11.59
C GLY A 65 26.13 3.82 11.77
N ARG A 66 25.55 4.98 12.15
CA ARG A 66 24.09 5.11 12.24
C ARG A 66 23.44 5.10 10.87
N ILE A 67 24.07 5.76 9.89
CA ILE A 67 23.57 5.76 8.50
C ILE A 67 23.54 4.33 7.97
N PHE A 68 24.62 3.58 8.17
CA PHE A 68 24.71 2.19 7.72
C PHE A 68 23.66 1.30 8.39
N SER A 69 23.39 1.48 9.69
CA SER A 69 22.34 0.76 10.41
C SER A 69 20.96 1.07 9.85
N ILE A 70 20.67 2.32 9.53
CA ILE A 70 19.38 2.73 8.94
C ILE A 70 19.22 2.14 7.53
N LEU A 71 20.26 2.22 6.71
CA LEU A 71 20.27 1.64 5.36
C LEU A 71 20.08 0.12 5.39
N SER A 72 20.74 -0.56 6.30
CA SER A 72 20.61 -2.02 6.49
C SER A 72 19.18 -2.42 6.83
N LEU A 73 18.49 -1.68 7.73
CA LEU A 73 17.09 -1.92 8.05
C LEU A 73 16.15 -1.64 6.86
N GLY A 74 16.46 -0.62 6.06
CA GLY A 74 15.71 -0.28 4.85
C GLY A 74 15.93 -1.25 3.68
N PHE A 75 17.00 -2.02 3.69
CA PHE A 75 17.34 -2.93 2.60
C PHE A 75 16.34 -4.09 2.47
N THR A 76 15.84 -4.62 3.59
CA THR A 76 14.85 -5.71 3.58
C THR A 76 13.54 -5.32 2.85
N PRO A 77 12.84 -4.24 3.23
CA PRO A 77 11.64 -3.84 2.51
C PRO A 77 11.92 -3.42 1.06
N PHE A 78 13.09 -2.86 0.77
CA PHE A 78 13.52 -2.55 -0.59
C PHE A 78 13.57 -3.80 -1.49
N ILE A 79 14.24 -4.87 -1.02
CA ILE A 79 14.33 -6.13 -1.77
C ILE A 79 12.95 -6.78 -1.95
N MET A 80 12.08 -6.74 -0.92
CA MET A 80 10.72 -7.24 -1.04
C MET A 80 9.95 -6.53 -2.16
N THR A 81 9.94 -5.20 -2.15
CA THR A 81 9.25 -4.40 -3.17
C THR A 81 9.86 -4.61 -4.57
N LEU A 82 11.20 -4.71 -4.66
CA LEU A 82 11.88 -5.00 -5.92
C LEU A 82 11.47 -6.35 -6.49
N THR A 83 11.37 -7.36 -5.63
CA THR A 83 10.94 -8.71 -6.02
C THR A 83 9.49 -8.71 -6.50
N GLU A 84 8.59 -8.02 -5.80
CA GLU A 84 7.19 -7.87 -6.23
C GLU A 84 7.09 -7.19 -7.61
N CYS A 85 7.83 -6.11 -7.83
CA CYS A 85 7.87 -5.45 -9.14
C CYS A 85 8.41 -6.38 -10.23
N ALA A 86 9.48 -7.12 -9.95
CA ALA A 86 10.06 -8.07 -10.91
C ALA A 86 9.05 -9.19 -11.27
N ILE A 87 8.36 -9.74 -10.28
CA ILE A 87 7.31 -10.74 -10.50
C ILE A 87 6.20 -10.19 -11.40
N GLN A 88 5.71 -8.98 -11.14
CA GLN A 88 4.67 -8.35 -11.96
C GLN A 88 5.12 -8.12 -13.40
N ILE A 89 6.36 -7.68 -13.61
CA ILE A 89 6.92 -7.46 -14.95
C ILE A 89 7.03 -8.80 -15.71
N VAL A 90 7.63 -9.82 -15.08
CA VAL A 90 7.81 -11.14 -15.68
C VAL A 90 6.45 -11.77 -16.00
N PHE A 91 5.49 -11.66 -15.09
CA PHE A 91 4.15 -12.19 -15.29
C PHE A 91 3.44 -11.51 -16.47
N ASN A 92 3.54 -10.19 -16.56
CA ASN A 92 2.95 -9.41 -17.65
C ASN A 92 3.56 -9.76 -19.01
N ILE A 93 4.90 -9.90 -19.08
CA ILE A 93 5.60 -10.30 -20.30
C ILE A 93 5.18 -11.71 -20.74
N ASN A 94 5.16 -12.67 -19.82
CA ASN A 94 4.79 -14.05 -20.14
C ASN A 94 3.31 -14.17 -20.56
N LEU A 95 2.42 -13.44 -19.90
CA LEU A 95 1.01 -13.40 -20.25
C LEU A 95 0.82 -12.83 -21.66
N ASN A 96 1.46 -11.72 -22.00
CA ASN A 96 1.39 -11.14 -23.34
C ASN A 96 1.93 -12.09 -24.41
N ARG A 97 2.99 -12.83 -24.14
CA ARG A 97 3.53 -13.84 -25.05
C ARG A 97 2.58 -15.03 -25.25
N ALA A 98 2.02 -15.54 -24.14
CA ALA A 98 1.14 -16.69 -24.16
C ALA A 98 -0.22 -16.39 -24.84
N THR A 99 -0.72 -15.16 -24.72
CA THR A 99 -2.03 -14.75 -25.24
C THR A 99 -1.96 -14.04 -26.60
N GLY A 100 -0.76 -13.96 -27.20
CA GLY A 100 -0.56 -13.25 -28.47
C GLY A 100 -0.88 -11.75 -28.39
N GLY A 101 -0.76 -11.12 -27.20
CA GLY A 101 -1.04 -9.70 -26.98
C GLY A 101 -2.53 -9.36 -26.83
N ASN A 102 -3.38 -10.33 -26.52
CA ASN A 102 -4.80 -10.09 -26.30
C ASN A 102 -4.99 -9.22 -25.04
N LYS A 103 -5.60 -8.04 -25.24
CA LYS A 103 -5.81 -7.01 -24.20
C LYS A 103 -6.76 -7.46 -23.09
N ASP A 104 -7.68 -8.38 -23.35
CA ASP A 104 -8.65 -8.85 -22.35
C ASP A 104 -7.96 -9.63 -21.22
N TYR A 105 -6.97 -10.44 -21.54
CA TYR A 105 -6.19 -11.16 -20.52
C TYR A 105 -5.32 -10.21 -19.69
N THR A 106 -4.73 -9.20 -20.30
CA THR A 106 -3.95 -8.18 -19.59
C THR A 106 -4.86 -7.35 -18.67
N ALA A 107 -6.06 -7.00 -19.15
CA ALA A 107 -7.07 -6.30 -18.33
C ALA A 107 -7.54 -7.19 -17.17
N ALA A 108 -7.80 -8.48 -17.41
CA ALA A 108 -8.18 -9.41 -16.33
C ALA A 108 -7.08 -9.53 -15.27
N LEU A 109 -5.81 -9.64 -15.68
CA LEU A 109 -4.68 -9.65 -14.76
C LEU A 109 -4.63 -8.38 -13.92
N THR A 110 -4.82 -7.21 -14.54
CA THR A 110 -4.82 -5.93 -13.84
C THR A 110 -5.93 -5.87 -12.79
N VAL A 111 -7.14 -6.35 -13.12
CA VAL A 111 -8.26 -6.45 -12.17
C VAL A 111 -7.91 -7.36 -11.00
N MET A 112 -7.31 -8.53 -11.26
CA MET A 112 -6.94 -9.49 -10.21
C MET A 112 -5.83 -8.94 -9.30
N LEU A 113 -4.81 -8.28 -9.85
CA LEU A 113 -3.75 -7.62 -9.08
C LEU A 113 -4.29 -6.45 -8.25
N SER A 114 -5.21 -5.66 -8.81
CA SER A 114 -5.86 -4.56 -8.08
C SER A 114 -6.75 -5.08 -6.94
N ALA A 115 -7.43 -6.21 -7.15
CA ALA A 115 -8.20 -6.88 -6.11
C ALA A 115 -7.29 -7.37 -4.96
N LEU A 116 -6.15 -8.00 -5.27
CA LEU A 116 -5.15 -8.39 -4.27
C LEU A 116 -4.63 -7.19 -3.48
N GLN A 117 -4.36 -6.09 -4.16
CA GLN A 117 -3.89 -4.86 -3.53
C GLN A 117 -4.94 -4.31 -2.56
N LEU A 118 -6.22 -4.27 -2.97
CA LEU A 118 -7.34 -3.86 -2.11
C LEU A 118 -7.47 -4.75 -0.86
N ILE A 119 -7.32 -6.07 -1.03
CA ILE A 119 -7.36 -7.06 0.05
C ILE A 119 -6.19 -6.85 1.02
N SER A 120 -5.01 -6.49 0.52
CA SER A 120 -3.80 -6.31 1.33
C SER A 120 -3.77 -5.00 2.12
N LEU A 121 -4.54 -3.97 1.72
CA LEU A 121 -4.54 -2.66 2.38
C LEU A 121 -4.83 -2.71 3.89
N PRO A 122 -5.88 -3.41 4.39
CA PRO A 122 -6.13 -3.50 5.82
C PRO A 122 -5.04 -4.24 6.59
N LEU A 123 -4.40 -5.26 5.98
CA LEU A 123 -3.27 -5.97 6.60
C LEU A 123 -2.05 -5.06 6.75
N ASN A 124 -1.74 -4.28 5.70
CA ASN A 124 -0.69 -3.27 5.76
C ASN A 124 -0.99 -2.19 6.81
N GLY A 125 -2.26 -1.76 6.89
CA GLY A 125 -2.72 -0.82 7.92
C GLY A 125 -2.55 -1.39 9.34
N LEU A 126 -2.86 -2.65 9.54
CA LEU A 126 -2.67 -3.35 10.81
C LEU A 126 -1.19 -3.44 11.20
N GLY A 127 -0.32 -3.79 10.24
CA GLY A 127 1.13 -3.83 10.43
C GLY A 127 1.71 -2.47 10.81
N ASN A 128 1.36 -1.43 10.06
CA ASN A 128 1.78 -0.05 10.32
C ASN A 128 1.25 0.46 11.67
N GLY A 129 0.02 0.12 12.05
CA GLY A 129 -0.56 0.46 13.34
C GLY A 129 0.14 -0.20 14.53
N MET A 130 0.73 -1.37 14.31
CA MET A 130 1.50 -2.07 15.35
C MET A 130 2.91 -1.51 15.59
N GLN A 131 3.49 -0.79 14.64
CA GLN A 131 4.86 -0.26 14.76
C GLN A 131 5.10 0.56 16.03
N PRO A 132 4.26 1.56 16.39
CA PRO A 132 4.46 2.33 17.60
C PRO A 132 4.33 1.48 18.88
N PHE A 133 3.41 0.50 18.89
CA PHE A 133 3.25 -0.42 20.02
C PHE A 133 4.50 -1.30 20.21
N VAL A 134 5.02 -1.86 19.13
CA VAL A 134 6.24 -2.69 19.14
C VAL A 134 7.43 -1.85 19.61
N SER A 135 7.63 -0.66 19.02
CA SER A 135 8.75 0.22 19.34
C SER A 135 8.74 0.64 20.82
N TYR A 136 7.56 0.98 21.36
CA TYR A 136 7.42 1.39 22.74
C TYR A 136 7.72 0.27 23.75
N ASN A 137 7.14 -0.94 23.53
CA ASN A 137 7.35 -2.08 24.44
C ASN A 137 8.75 -2.67 24.30
N TYR A 138 9.34 -2.61 23.11
CA TYR A 138 10.74 -2.99 22.90
C TYR A 138 11.68 -2.04 23.67
N GLY A 139 11.45 -0.73 23.59
CA GLY A 139 12.22 0.26 24.35
C GLY A 139 12.09 0.12 25.86
N LYS A 140 10.95 -0.40 26.37
CA LYS A 140 10.73 -0.72 27.79
C LYS A 140 11.29 -2.09 28.21
N ALA A 141 11.81 -2.89 27.31
CA ALA A 141 12.21 -4.27 27.52
C ALA A 141 11.06 -5.17 28.06
N ASP A 142 9.78 -4.79 27.81
CA ASP A 142 8.61 -5.58 28.21
C ASP A 142 8.30 -6.65 27.16
N SER A 143 9.06 -7.72 27.21
CA SER A 143 8.94 -8.85 26.27
C SER A 143 7.60 -9.58 26.37
N ALA A 144 6.95 -9.56 27.57
CA ALA A 144 5.68 -10.24 27.75
C ALA A 144 4.56 -9.53 27.00
N ARG A 145 4.44 -8.20 27.14
CA ARG A 145 3.46 -7.40 26.41
C ARG A 145 3.73 -7.40 24.90
N LEU A 146 5.00 -7.34 24.51
CA LEU A 146 5.39 -7.41 23.10
C LEU A 146 4.89 -8.71 22.43
N LYS A 147 5.17 -9.87 23.06
CA LYS A 147 4.71 -11.17 22.56
C LYS A 147 3.19 -11.27 22.51
N GLN A 148 2.51 -10.77 23.53
CA GLN A 148 1.05 -10.76 23.60
C GLN A 148 0.45 -9.90 22.47
N GLY A 149 0.97 -8.71 22.23
CA GLY A 149 0.52 -7.83 21.15
C GLY A 149 0.72 -8.45 19.77
N ILE A 150 1.90 -9.01 19.50
CA ILE A 150 2.19 -9.72 18.24
C ILE A 150 1.21 -10.88 18.06
N LYS A 151 0.97 -11.69 19.11
CA LYS A 151 0.03 -12.81 19.04
C LYS A 151 -1.38 -12.34 18.63
N TYR A 152 -1.91 -11.31 19.27
CA TYR A 152 -3.26 -10.81 18.93
C TYR A 152 -3.35 -10.29 17.51
N VAL A 153 -2.36 -9.52 17.08
CA VAL A 153 -2.35 -8.98 15.70
C VAL A 153 -2.24 -10.10 14.68
N THR A 154 -1.41 -11.13 14.94
CA THR A 154 -1.31 -12.29 14.06
C THR A 154 -2.63 -13.05 13.96
N ILE A 155 -3.34 -13.24 15.09
CA ILE A 155 -4.65 -13.88 15.09
C ILE A 155 -5.67 -13.07 14.28
N ILE A 156 -5.73 -11.75 14.50
CA ILE A 156 -6.65 -10.87 13.77
C ILE A 156 -6.33 -10.89 12.27
N ALA A 157 -5.06 -10.79 11.90
CA ALA A 157 -4.61 -10.86 10.51
C ALA A 157 -4.97 -12.19 9.85
N PHE A 158 -4.80 -13.30 10.57
CA PHE A 158 -5.15 -14.63 10.10
C PHE A 158 -6.67 -14.78 9.88
N ILE A 159 -7.49 -14.37 10.86
CA ILE A 159 -8.95 -14.40 10.73
C ILE A 159 -9.40 -13.55 9.53
N TYR A 160 -8.86 -12.33 9.41
CA TYR A 160 -9.13 -11.45 8.28
C TYR A 160 -8.77 -12.12 6.95
N ALA A 161 -7.56 -12.69 6.84
CA ALA A 161 -7.08 -13.34 5.63
C ALA A 161 -7.99 -14.53 5.22
N VAL A 162 -8.38 -15.38 6.18
CA VAL A 162 -9.29 -16.51 5.92
C VAL A 162 -10.68 -16.01 5.50
N CYS A 163 -11.23 -15.01 6.17
CA CYS A 163 -12.54 -14.44 5.81
C CYS A 163 -12.53 -13.87 4.39
N ILE A 164 -11.55 -13.04 4.06
CA ILE A 164 -11.44 -12.42 2.74
C ILE A 164 -11.18 -13.47 1.66
N TRP A 165 -10.30 -14.43 1.92
CA TRP A 165 -10.06 -15.53 0.99
C TRP A 165 -11.34 -16.32 0.70
N SER A 166 -12.12 -16.65 1.73
CA SER A 166 -13.39 -17.36 1.59
C SER A 166 -14.42 -16.54 0.79
N VAL A 167 -14.53 -15.23 1.07
CA VAL A 167 -15.41 -14.33 0.32
C VAL A 167 -14.98 -14.20 -1.14
N SER A 168 -13.68 -14.10 -1.38
CA SER A 168 -13.12 -13.99 -2.74
C SER A 168 -13.36 -15.24 -3.57
N MET A 169 -13.29 -16.42 -2.96
CA MET A 169 -13.63 -17.69 -3.59
C MET A 169 -15.13 -17.83 -3.89
N ALA A 170 -15.98 -17.36 -2.95
CA ALA A 170 -17.43 -17.44 -3.12
C ALA A 170 -17.95 -16.47 -4.20
N PHE A 171 -17.34 -15.29 -4.33
CA PHE A 171 -17.82 -14.21 -5.18
C PHE A 171 -16.76 -13.59 -6.10
N PRO A 172 -16.13 -14.37 -6.99
CA PRO A 172 -15.05 -13.85 -7.85
C PRO A 172 -15.51 -12.75 -8.82
N VAL A 173 -16.80 -12.75 -9.19
CA VAL A 173 -17.38 -11.78 -10.11
C VAL A 173 -17.52 -10.38 -9.48
N VAL A 174 -17.56 -10.27 -8.16
CA VAL A 174 -17.69 -8.97 -7.47
C VAL A 174 -16.54 -8.04 -7.82
N TYR A 175 -15.32 -8.56 -7.87
CA TYR A 175 -14.15 -7.76 -8.25
C TYR A 175 -14.22 -7.25 -9.68
N ALA A 176 -14.59 -8.11 -10.63
CA ALA A 176 -14.75 -7.72 -12.03
C ALA A 176 -15.81 -6.61 -12.19
N ARG A 177 -16.91 -6.70 -11.47
CA ARG A 177 -17.96 -5.67 -11.49
C ARG A 177 -17.52 -4.35 -10.84
N LEU A 178 -16.77 -4.41 -9.74
CA LEU A 178 -16.21 -3.21 -9.09
C LEU A 178 -15.31 -2.41 -10.03
N PHE A 179 -14.56 -3.09 -10.89
CA PHE A 179 -13.68 -2.46 -11.87
C PHE A 179 -14.35 -2.21 -13.23
N SER A 180 -15.70 -2.33 -13.31
CA SER A 180 -16.47 -2.11 -14.55
C SER A 180 -15.89 -2.88 -15.75
N ALA A 181 -15.42 -4.11 -15.51
CA ALA A 181 -14.82 -4.95 -16.52
C ALA A 181 -15.85 -5.39 -17.56
N SER A 182 -15.42 -5.55 -18.82
CA SER A 182 -16.25 -6.10 -19.88
C SER A 182 -16.67 -7.55 -19.56
N GLU A 183 -17.72 -8.04 -20.22
CA GLU A 183 -18.19 -9.42 -20.00
C GLU A 183 -17.11 -10.46 -20.29
N ALA A 184 -16.29 -10.24 -21.33
CA ALA A 184 -15.17 -11.10 -21.68
C ALA A 184 -14.13 -11.15 -20.54
N VAL A 185 -13.73 -9.99 -19.99
CA VAL A 185 -12.81 -9.89 -18.87
C VAL A 185 -13.41 -10.53 -17.62
N THR A 186 -14.70 -10.36 -17.37
CA THR A 186 -15.40 -10.95 -16.22
C THR A 186 -15.38 -12.48 -16.26
N GLN A 187 -15.54 -13.08 -17.44
CA GLN A 187 -15.46 -14.53 -17.59
C GLN A 187 -14.04 -15.05 -17.33
N ILE A 188 -13.02 -14.35 -17.83
CA ILE A 188 -11.62 -14.68 -17.58
C ILE A 188 -11.32 -14.60 -16.07
N VAL A 189 -11.69 -13.52 -15.42
CA VAL A 189 -11.53 -13.33 -13.97
C VAL A 189 -12.22 -14.46 -13.20
N LYS A 190 -13.47 -14.81 -13.53
CA LYS A 190 -14.21 -15.89 -12.87
C LYS A 190 -13.49 -17.25 -12.99
N CYS A 191 -12.92 -17.53 -14.14
CA CYS A 191 -12.25 -18.81 -14.41
C CYS A 191 -10.90 -18.92 -13.68
N TYR A 192 -10.11 -17.83 -13.69
CA TYR A 192 -8.73 -17.85 -13.20
C TYR A 192 -8.54 -17.36 -11.76
N THR A 193 -9.51 -16.65 -11.17
CA THR A 193 -9.41 -16.18 -9.77
C THR A 193 -9.13 -17.29 -8.76
N PRO A 194 -9.80 -18.48 -8.82
CA PRO A 194 -9.50 -19.54 -7.87
C PRO A 194 -8.04 -20.01 -7.96
N MET A 195 -7.53 -20.17 -9.16
CA MET A 195 -6.15 -20.58 -9.40
C MET A 195 -5.15 -19.50 -8.96
N PHE A 196 -5.47 -18.24 -9.20
CA PHE A 196 -4.64 -17.09 -8.83
C PHE A 196 -4.56 -16.85 -7.31
N LEU A 197 -5.63 -17.16 -6.57
CA LEU A 197 -5.67 -17.02 -5.10
C LEU A 197 -5.11 -18.23 -4.35
N MET A 198 -4.82 -19.34 -5.04
CA MET A 198 -4.19 -20.52 -4.45
C MET A 198 -2.66 -20.53 -4.56
N GLY A 199 -2.08 -19.70 -5.43
CA GLY A 199 -0.62 -19.56 -5.63
C GLY A 199 -0.05 -18.38 -4.93
#